data_73a42dd8f6512b83233bbeaec5d53935
#
_entry.id   73a42dd8f6512b83233bbeaec5d53935
#
_cell.length_a   1.000
_cell.length_b   1.000
_cell.length_c   1.000
_cell.angle_alpha   90.00
_cell.angle_beta   90.00
_cell.angle_gamma   90.00
#
_symmetry.space_group_name_H-M   'P 1'
#
loop_
_entity.id
_entity.type
_entity.pdbx_description
1 polymer ?
#
loop_
_entity_poly.entity_id
_entity_poly.type
_entity_poly.pdbx_seq_one_letter_code
_entity_poly.pdbx_strand_id
1 'polypeptide(L)'
;VSEHLDAIGIGREFEKYMKNCEVCDHDEFDLLQERGRIAQAGVYGPNPIYCCKRCGYKMQNPRYEDGFYESYYEKLYREVAFGQTAPDQADIDEQIERATGVMEYVHRFVSPPGAMLDHGCAAGGTMLPFKDAGWDVFGVDPHRPSVETGKEHLKLDIRVGAGEDLPFDSDSIDLIFSLGSTEHAYDFDRMMREAHRVLKPGGWFLIRWRSEVLWGSPLEYYNHNHYRFFTPKTWEIALLRYGFTMVDSTDVEYEKKPGEVYIMAQADREPSLDTALDAIASGRADDWRTVRDELQAYRVAYAERCQAYMDFHAEHGGDAKAIAQAVRSGQAEFRILLGEEEWAVERARMESERYLNEYNAGGVI
;
A
#
# COMPACT_ATOMS: atom_id res chain seq x y z
N VAL A 1 -8.31 -9.85 25.05
CA VAL A 1 -7.73 -9.61 23.73
C VAL A 1 -8.68 -8.69 22.98
N SER A 2 -8.19 -7.71 22.27
CA SER A 2 -9.03 -6.80 21.50
C SER A 2 -9.67 -7.53 20.30
N GLU A 3 -10.84 -7.06 19.85
CA GLU A 3 -11.52 -7.58 18.65
C GLU A 3 -10.58 -7.70 17.45
N HIS A 4 -9.70 -6.70 17.28
CA HIS A 4 -8.71 -6.69 16.20
C HIS A 4 -7.70 -7.82 16.33
N LEU A 5 -7.11 -8.02 17.51
CA LEU A 5 -6.08 -9.04 17.74
C LEU A 5 -6.64 -10.45 17.62
N ASP A 6 -7.87 -10.67 18.11
CA ASP A 6 -8.57 -11.94 17.94
C ASP A 6 -8.85 -12.24 16.45
N ALA A 7 -9.29 -11.23 15.69
CA ALA A 7 -9.62 -11.40 14.26
C ALA A 7 -8.41 -11.77 13.40
N ILE A 8 -7.19 -11.38 13.81
CA ILE A 8 -5.94 -11.74 13.12
C ILE A 8 -5.18 -12.91 13.78
N GLY A 9 -5.79 -13.60 14.74
CA GLY A 9 -5.23 -14.80 15.36
C GLY A 9 -4.17 -14.54 16.42
N ILE A 10 -4.09 -13.34 16.98
CA ILE A 10 -3.15 -12.98 18.03
C ILE A 10 -3.84 -13.07 19.39
N GLY A 11 -3.49 -14.11 20.17
CA GLY A 11 -4.09 -14.41 21.48
C GLY A 11 -3.53 -13.61 22.66
N ARG A 12 -2.83 -12.50 22.45
CA ARG A 12 -2.28 -11.64 23.52
C ARG A 12 -2.51 -10.17 23.23
N GLU A 13 -2.50 -9.35 24.28
CA GLU A 13 -2.56 -7.89 24.17
C GLU A 13 -1.21 -7.28 23.79
N PHE A 14 -1.28 -6.16 23.07
CA PHE A 14 -0.18 -5.28 22.78
C PHE A 14 -0.57 -3.85 23.13
N GLU A 15 0.36 -3.08 23.64
CA GLU A 15 0.13 -1.67 23.90
C GLU A 15 -0.01 -0.88 22.61
N LYS A 16 -0.84 0.16 22.66
CA LYS A 16 -1.01 1.13 21.56
C LYS A 16 -0.64 2.52 22.02
N TYR A 17 -0.01 3.27 21.14
CA TYR A 17 0.33 4.66 21.41
C TYR A 17 0.15 5.55 20.19
N MET A 18 -0.20 6.80 20.44
CA MET A 18 -0.27 7.83 19.41
C MET A 18 1.13 8.17 18.92
N LYS A 19 1.34 8.17 17.61
CA LYS A 19 2.56 8.66 16.96
C LYS A 19 2.32 10.06 16.40
N ASN A 20 3.35 10.89 16.41
CA ASN A 20 3.37 12.13 15.64
C ASN A 20 3.30 11.83 14.14
N CYS A 21 2.99 12.84 13.36
CA CYS A 21 2.93 12.74 11.90
C CYS A 21 4.31 12.37 11.33
N GLU A 22 4.39 11.25 10.62
CA GLU A 22 5.63 10.73 10.04
C GLU A 22 6.18 11.62 8.91
N VAL A 23 5.35 12.54 8.38
CA VAL A 23 5.73 13.49 7.31
C VAL A 23 6.27 14.80 7.89
N CYS A 24 5.62 15.38 8.91
CA CYS A 24 5.94 16.73 9.37
C CYS A 24 6.09 16.87 10.89
N ASP A 25 6.09 15.77 11.62
CA ASP A 25 6.24 15.69 13.09
C ASP A 25 5.18 16.46 13.89
N HIS A 26 4.01 16.74 13.31
CA HIS A 26 2.89 17.39 13.99
C HIS A 26 2.09 16.38 14.82
N ASP A 27 1.52 16.84 15.92
CA ASP A 27 0.80 16.02 16.90
C ASP A 27 -0.73 16.25 16.91
N GLU A 28 -1.24 17.19 16.10
CA GLU A 28 -2.67 17.42 15.99
C GLU A 28 -3.27 16.73 14.75
N PHE A 29 -4.34 15.97 15.01
CA PHE A 29 -4.99 15.15 13.99
C PHE A 29 -6.51 15.36 13.99
N ASP A 30 -7.13 15.03 12.88
CA ASP A 30 -8.57 14.88 12.72
C ASP A 30 -8.90 13.41 12.44
N LEU A 31 -9.91 12.87 13.12
CA LEU A 31 -10.34 11.49 12.91
C LEU A 31 -11.16 11.41 11.63
N LEU A 32 -10.69 10.64 10.66
CA LEU A 32 -11.38 10.44 9.38
C LEU A 32 -12.29 9.21 9.37
N GLN A 33 -11.87 8.13 10.04
CA GLN A 33 -12.56 6.85 10.02
C GLN A 33 -12.21 6.05 11.27
N GLU A 34 -13.20 5.38 11.87
CA GLU A 34 -12.99 4.56 13.07
C GLU A 34 -12.81 3.07 12.75
N ARG A 35 -13.43 2.61 11.69
CA ARG A 35 -13.48 1.19 11.33
C ARG A 35 -12.95 0.95 9.93
N GLY A 36 -12.32 -0.21 9.73
CA GLY A 36 -11.82 -0.65 8.44
C GLY A 36 -11.68 -2.16 8.41
N ARG A 37 -11.11 -2.70 7.34
CA ARG A 37 -10.84 -4.13 7.23
C ARG A 37 -9.72 -4.54 8.19
N ILE A 38 -10.00 -5.50 9.08
CA ILE A 38 -9.06 -5.94 10.12
C ILE A 38 -8.49 -7.37 9.92
N ALA A 39 -8.98 -8.09 8.92
CA ALA A 39 -8.49 -9.43 8.59
C ALA A 39 -8.71 -9.70 7.10
N GLN A 40 -9.11 -10.92 6.74
CA GLN A 40 -9.51 -11.25 5.37
C GLN A 40 -10.71 -10.41 4.91
N ALA A 41 -10.93 -10.35 3.60
CA ALA A 41 -12.03 -9.61 3.01
C ALA A 41 -13.37 -9.89 3.73
N GLY A 42 -14.03 -8.82 4.15
CA GLY A 42 -15.34 -8.89 4.83
C GLY A 42 -15.31 -8.95 6.35
N VAL A 43 -14.14 -8.89 6.98
CA VAL A 43 -14.03 -8.74 8.44
C VAL A 43 -13.62 -7.32 8.76
N TYR A 44 -14.52 -6.56 9.39
CA TYR A 44 -14.31 -5.14 9.75
C TYR A 44 -14.33 -4.96 11.27
N GLY A 45 -13.50 -4.03 11.73
CA GLY A 45 -13.38 -3.71 13.14
C GLY A 45 -12.66 -2.39 13.37
N PRO A 46 -12.26 -2.10 14.62
CA PRO A 46 -11.56 -0.86 14.95
C PRO A 46 -10.24 -0.73 14.16
N ASN A 47 -10.19 0.26 13.29
CA ASN A 47 -9.04 0.60 12.46
C ASN A 47 -9.00 2.12 12.23
N PRO A 48 -8.72 2.91 13.27
CA PRO A 48 -8.87 4.36 13.20
C PRO A 48 -7.80 4.99 12.31
N ILE A 49 -8.28 5.83 11.39
CA ILE A 49 -7.46 6.59 10.44
C ILE A 49 -7.59 8.07 10.76
N TYR A 50 -6.46 8.70 10.92
CA TYR A 50 -6.33 10.11 11.24
C TYR A 50 -5.67 10.89 10.11
N CYS A 51 -6.07 12.16 9.97
CA CYS A 51 -5.47 13.14 9.07
C CYS A 51 -4.67 14.17 9.87
N CYS A 52 -3.43 14.39 9.51
CA CYS A 52 -2.60 15.42 10.11
C CYS A 52 -3.10 16.83 9.74
N LYS A 53 -3.37 17.67 10.76
CA LYS A 53 -3.90 19.03 10.54
C LYS A 53 -2.90 20.01 9.93
N ARG A 54 -1.61 19.66 9.86
CA ARG A 54 -0.58 20.50 9.25
C ARG A 54 -0.35 20.20 7.77
N CYS A 55 -0.32 18.91 7.37
CA CYS A 55 0.10 18.54 6.01
C CYS A 55 -0.90 17.68 5.24
N GLY A 56 -2.04 17.32 5.83
CA GLY A 56 -3.05 16.49 5.17
C GLY A 56 -2.69 15.00 5.04
N TYR A 57 -1.56 14.56 5.60
CA TYR A 57 -1.16 13.16 5.58
C TYR A 57 -2.10 12.30 6.40
N LYS A 58 -2.50 11.16 5.84
CA LYS A 58 -3.40 10.20 6.47
C LYS A 58 -2.64 8.99 6.98
N MET A 59 -2.92 8.56 8.22
CA MET A 59 -2.28 7.41 8.84
C MET A 59 -3.19 6.68 9.81
N GLN A 60 -2.95 5.37 9.93
CA GLN A 60 -3.50 4.61 11.03
C GLN A 60 -2.84 5.07 12.35
N ASN A 61 -3.64 5.43 13.33
CA ASN A 61 -3.19 5.89 14.65
C ASN A 61 -4.31 5.63 15.69
N PRO A 62 -4.05 5.17 16.92
CA PRO A 62 -2.75 4.76 17.47
C PRO A 62 -2.21 3.48 16.85
N ARG A 63 -0.90 3.28 16.95
CA ARG A 63 -0.21 2.07 16.51
C ARG A 63 0.14 1.16 17.66
N TYR A 64 0.25 -0.13 17.38
CA TYR A 64 0.81 -1.08 18.32
C TYR A 64 2.30 -0.84 18.56
N GLU A 65 2.82 -1.35 19.65
CA GLU A 65 4.25 -1.46 19.92
C GLU A 65 4.97 -2.35 18.90
N ASP A 66 6.28 -2.16 18.71
CA ASP A 66 7.07 -2.79 17.65
C ASP A 66 7.00 -4.33 17.69
N GLY A 67 6.97 -4.94 18.86
CA GLY A 67 6.87 -6.39 19.01
C GLY A 67 5.59 -7.02 18.43
N PHE A 68 4.53 -6.24 18.23
CA PHE A 68 3.37 -6.68 17.46
C PHE A 68 3.73 -6.91 16.00
N TYR A 69 4.37 -5.92 15.36
CA TYR A 69 4.66 -5.95 13.93
C TYR A 69 5.68 -7.02 13.59
N GLU A 70 6.72 -7.17 14.40
CA GLU A 70 7.69 -8.27 14.25
C GLU A 70 7.00 -9.63 14.26
N SER A 71 6.14 -9.87 15.28
CA SER A 71 5.41 -11.14 15.39
C SER A 71 4.43 -11.37 14.25
N TYR A 72 3.75 -10.30 13.79
CA TYR A 72 2.73 -10.37 12.77
C TYR A 72 3.34 -10.67 11.39
N TYR A 73 4.37 -9.91 10.97
CA TYR A 73 4.97 -10.09 9.65
C TYR A 73 5.82 -11.35 9.55
N GLU A 74 6.47 -11.76 10.62
CA GLU A 74 7.23 -13.00 10.63
C GLU A 74 6.34 -14.25 10.50
N LYS A 75 5.15 -14.25 11.11
CA LYS A 75 4.38 -15.48 11.34
C LYS A 75 2.99 -15.51 10.74
N LEU A 76 2.28 -14.39 10.69
CA LEU A 76 0.84 -14.38 10.45
C LEU A 76 0.42 -13.65 9.18
N TYR A 77 1.18 -12.64 8.76
CA TYR A 77 0.78 -11.76 7.66
C TYR A 77 0.35 -12.53 6.42
N ARG A 78 1.15 -13.51 5.99
CA ARG A 78 0.86 -14.21 4.75
C ARG A 78 -0.37 -15.11 4.86
N GLU A 79 -0.57 -15.76 5.99
CA GLU A 79 -1.78 -16.55 6.24
C GLU A 79 -3.03 -15.67 6.29
N VAL A 80 -2.95 -14.54 6.98
CA VAL A 80 -4.07 -13.59 7.13
C VAL A 80 -4.39 -12.89 5.82
N ALA A 81 -3.37 -12.48 5.05
CA ALA A 81 -3.56 -11.70 3.83
C ALA A 81 -3.85 -12.57 2.58
N PHE A 82 -3.26 -13.74 2.49
CA PHE A 82 -3.28 -14.59 1.28
C PHE A 82 -3.80 -16.01 1.51
N GLY A 83 -4.01 -16.43 2.76
CA GLY A 83 -4.42 -17.81 3.08
C GLY A 83 -3.33 -18.86 2.84
N GLN A 84 -2.07 -18.46 2.77
CA GLN A 84 -0.93 -19.29 2.42
C GLN A 84 0.22 -19.09 3.39
N THR A 85 1.03 -20.13 3.64
CA THR A 85 2.22 -20.05 4.50
C THR A 85 3.51 -19.70 3.75
N ALA A 86 3.53 -19.85 2.43
CA ALA A 86 4.66 -19.49 1.56
C ALA A 86 4.15 -19.11 0.15
N PRO A 87 4.90 -18.32 -0.63
CA PRO A 87 4.56 -18.02 -2.02
C PRO A 87 4.51 -19.28 -2.88
N ASP A 88 3.52 -19.39 -3.74
CA ASP A 88 3.45 -20.40 -4.78
C ASP A 88 3.99 -19.88 -6.13
N GLN A 89 3.91 -20.71 -7.18
CA GLN A 89 4.40 -20.33 -8.51
C GLN A 89 3.58 -19.17 -9.10
N ALA A 90 2.28 -19.12 -8.83
CA ALA A 90 1.42 -18.05 -9.35
C ALA A 90 1.78 -16.69 -8.75
N ASP A 91 2.12 -16.64 -7.45
CA ASP A 91 2.64 -15.43 -6.81
C ASP A 91 3.95 -14.94 -7.46
N ILE A 92 4.85 -15.89 -7.76
CA ILE A 92 6.14 -15.58 -8.40
C ILE A 92 5.91 -15.07 -9.82
N ASP A 93 5.05 -15.71 -10.61
CA ASP A 93 4.72 -15.32 -11.97
C ASP A 93 4.09 -13.92 -12.01
N GLU A 94 3.18 -13.60 -11.07
CA GLU A 94 2.61 -12.25 -10.92
C GLU A 94 3.68 -11.21 -10.61
N GLN A 95 4.64 -11.53 -9.74
CA GLN A 95 5.75 -10.64 -9.43
C GLN A 95 6.64 -10.37 -10.66
N ILE A 96 6.94 -11.42 -11.45
CA ILE A 96 7.72 -11.31 -12.70
C ILE A 96 6.98 -10.42 -13.71
N GLU A 97 5.70 -10.66 -13.93
CA GLU A 97 4.89 -9.87 -14.86
C GLU A 97 4.88 -8.39 -14.48
N ARG A 98 4.66 -8.10 -13.18
CA ARG A 98 4.65 -6.73 -12.65
C ARG A 98 5.99 -6.04 -12.84
N ALA A 99 7.10 -6.69 -12.48
CA ALA A 99 8.44 -6.15 -12.61
C ALA A 99 8.81 -5.88 -14.08
N THR A 100 8.44 -6.79 -14.99
CA THR A 100 8.66 -6.62 -16.43
C THR A 100 7.93 -5.38 -16.95
N GLY A 101 6.67 -5.16 -16.53
CA GLY A 101 5.91 -3.99 -16.92
C GLY A 101 6.46 -2.66 -16.40
N VAL A 102 7.13 -2.68 -15.26
CA VAL A 102 7.70 -1.47 -14.62
C VAL A 102 9.13 -1.19 -15.07
N MET A 103 9.85 -2.19 -15.54
CA MET A 103 11.26 -2.08 -15.89
C MET A 103 11.53 -1.02 -16.98
N GLU A 104 10.67 -0.92 -17.99
CA GLU A 104 10.79 0.11 -19.02
C GLU A 104 10.69 1.53 -18.44
N TYR A 105 9.77 1.71 -17.49
CA TYR A 105 9.65 2.97 -16.76
C TYR A 105 10.91 3.29 -15.96
N VAL A 106 11.46 2.33 -15.21
CA VAL A 106 12.70 2.49 -14.43
C VAL A 106 13.88 2.84 -15.32
N HIS A 107 14.01 2.16 -16.48
CA HIS A 107 15.12 2.37 -17.39
C HIS A 107 15.13 3.74 -18.08
N ARG A 108 14.11 4.55 -17.92
CA ARG A 108 14.14 5.98 -18.31
C ARG A 108 15.04 6.82 -17.41
N PHE A 109 15.31 6.36 -16.18
CA PHE A 109 16.07 7.10 -15.16
C PHE A 109 17.40 6.45 -14.82
N VAL A 110 17.44 5.13 -14.74
CA VAL A 110 18.63 4.36 -14.38
C VAL A 110 18.64 3.03 -15.11
N SER A 111 19.84 2.61 -15.56
CA SER A 111 20.03 1.37 -16.32
C SER A 111 21.19 0.55 -15.77
N PRO A 112 21.21 -0.78 -16.01
CA PRO A 112 22.34 -1.62 -15.62
C PRO A 112 23.63 -1.22 -16.37
N PRO A 113 24.82 -1.60 -15.87
CA PRO A 113 25.03 -2.39 -14.66
C PRO A 113 24.89 -1.54 -13.38
N GLY A 114 24.45 -2.17 -12.29
CA GLY A 114 24.32 -1.56 -10.98
C GLY A 114 23.75 -2.53 -9.97
N ALA A 115 23.77 -2.16 -8.69
CA ALA A 115 23.19 -2.91 -7.59
C ALA A 115 21.72 -2.51 -7.37
N MET A 116 20.80 -3.46 -7.46
CA MET A 116 19.36 -3.26 -7.22
C MET A 116 18.93 -4.03 -5.97
N LEU A 117 18.26 -3.34 -5.05
CA LEU A 117 17.67 -3.93 -3.85
C LEU A 117 16.14 -3.94 -3.96
N ASP A 118 15.54 -5.12 -3.91
CA ASP A 118 14.10 -5.30 -3.76
C ASP A 118 13.74 -5.30 -2.26
N HIS A 119 13.09 -4.24 -1.81
CA HIS A 119 12.65 -4.01 -0.44
C HIS A 119 11.25 -4.59 -0.21
N GLY A 120 11.15 -5.65 0.61
CA GLY A 120 9.92 -6.43 0.77
C GLY A 120 9.71 -7.39 -0.42
N CYS A 121 10.76 -8.10 -0.80
CA CYS A 121 10.82 -8.88 -2.04
C CYS A 121 10.00 -10.18 -2.04
N ALA A 122 9.47 -10.63 -0.90
CA ALA A 122 8.88 -11.96 -0.73
C ALA A 122 9.83 -13.06 -1.26
N ALA A 123 9.42 -13.84 -2.30
CA ALA A 123 10.29 -14.84 -2.93
C ALA A 123 11.24 -14.26 -4.00
N GLY A 124 11.12 -12.98 -4.34
CA GLY A 124 12.02 -12.30 -5.28
C GLY A 124 11.69 -12.48 -6.76
N GLY A 125 10.44 -12.80 -7.10
CA GLY A 125 10.02 -12.86 -8.51
C GLY A 125 10.28 -11.55 -9.25
N THR A 126 10.09 -10.40 -8.58
CA THR A 126 10.42 -9.06 -9.11
C THR A 126 11.89 -8.90 -9.50
N MET A 127 12.80 -9.60 -8.85
CA MET A 127 14.24 -9.49 -9.10
C MET A 127 14.68 -10.16 -10.40
N LEU A 128 13.93 -11.17 -10.89
CA LEU A 128 14.35 -11.98 -12.04
C LEU A 128 14.47 -11.17 -13.35
N PRO A 129 13.48 -10.35 -13.76
CA PRO A 129 13.62 -9.53 -14.96
C PRO A 129 14.79 -8.54 -14.88
N PHE A 130 15.05 -7.97 -13.70
CA PHE A 130 16.20 -7.05 -13.50
C PHE A 130 17.53 -7.79 -13.59
N LYS A 131 17.63 -8.99 -13.02
CA LYS A 131 18.80 -9.85 -13.13
C LYS A 131 19.09 -10.20 -14.59
N ASP A 132 18.07 -10.59 -15.36
CA ASP A 132 18.18 -10.91 -16.77
C ASP A 132 18.58 -9.68 -17.61
N ALA A 133 18.20 -8.49 -17.18
CA ALA A 133 18.62 -7.23 -17.79
C ALA A 133 20.05 -6.80 -17.44
N GLY A 134 20.73 -7.49 -16.52
CA GLY A 134 22.13 -7.24 -16.15
C GLY A 134 22.36 -6.46 -14.86
N TRP A 135 21.36 -6.40 -13.97
CA TRP A 135 21.52 -5.85 -12.62
C TRP A 135 22.09 -6.90 -11.66
N ASP A 136 22.91 -6.45 -10.72
CA ASP A 136 23.24 -7.21 -9.51
C ASP A 136 22.09 -7.07 -8.52
N VAL A 137 21.29 -8.14 -8.34
CA VAL A 137 20.02 -8.07 -7.60
C VAL A 137 20.14 -8.65 -6.20
N PHE A 138 19.62 -7.93 -5.23
CA PHE A 138 19.54 -8.30 -3.82
C PHE A 138 18.12 -8.13 -3.32
N GLY A 139 17.71 -8.94 -2.32
CA GLY A 139 16.39 -8.84 -1.73
C GLY A 139 16.43 -8.83 -0.21
N VAL A 140 15.43 -8.19 0.42
CA VAL A 140 15.17 -8.28 1.86
C VAL A 140 13.69 -8.47 2.11
N ASP A 141 13.33 -9.40 3.00
CA ASP A 141 11.95 -9.63 3.41
C ASP A 141 11.90 -10.21 4.84
N PRO A 142 10.97 -9.77 5.72
CA PRO A 142 10.87 -10.30 7.07
C PRO A 142 10.30 -11.73 7.13
N HIS A 143 9.56 -12.17 6.11
CA HIS A 143 8.91 -13.46 6.08
C HIS A 143 9.87 -14.58 5.66
N ARG A 144 10.42 -15.29 6.66
CA ARG A 144 11.42 -16.35 6.45
C ARG A 144 11.03 -17.40 5.41
N PRO A 145 9.80 -17.98 5.37
CA PRO A 145 9.44 -18.98 4.36
C PRO A 145 9.50 -18.43 2.93
N SER A 146 9.17 -17.15 2.71
CA SER A 146 9.31 -16.51 1.40
C SER A 146 10.78 -16.41 0.99
N VAL A 147 11.65 -15.98 1.91
CA VAL A 147 13.10 -15.88 1.68
C VAL A 147 13.71 -17.26 1.34
N GLU A 148 13.30 -18.30 2.07
CA GLU A 148 13.76 -19.66 1.81
C GLU A 148 13.33 -20.15 0.42
N THR A 149 12.08 -19.88 0.03
CA THR A 149 11.58 -20.17 -1.33
C THR A 149 12.45 -19.49 -2.40
N GLY A 150 12.73 -18.20 -2.25
CA GLY A 150 13.58 -17.45 -3.21
C GLY A 150 15.01 -17.97 -3.29
N LYS A 151 15.62 -18.30 -2.15
CA LYS A 151 16.98 -18.87 -2.11
C LYS A 151 17.04 -20.26 -2.73
N GLU A 152 16.11 -21.13 -2.40
CA GLU A 152 16.15 -22.52 -2.80
C GLU A 152 15.70 -22.74 -4.25
N HIS A 153 14.61 -22.08 -4.66
CA HIS A 153 14.02 -22.29 -5.98
C HIS A 153 14.55 -21.32 -7.05
N LEU A 154 14.73 -20.04 -6.70
CA LEU A 154 15.14 -19.01 -7.67
C LEU A 154 16.64 -18.70 -7.63
N LYS A 155 17.38 -19.23 -6.64
CA LYS A 155 18.84 -19.02 -6.46
C LYS A 155 19.18 -17.52 -6.39
N LEU A 156 18.41 -16.77 -5.64
CA LEU A 156 18.58 -15.33 -5.44
C LEU A 156 19.26 -15.02 -4.11
N ASP A 157 20.00 -13.91 -4.05
CA ASP A 157 20.54 -13.36 -2.79
C ASP A 157 19.45 -12.56 -2.07
N ILE A 158 18.69 -13.24 -1.24
CA ILE A 158 17.65 -12.65 -0.41
C ILE A 158 18.01 -12.85 1.06
N ARG A 159 17.84 -11.81 1.87
CA ARG A 159 18.13 -11.84 3.31
C ARG A 159 16.84 -11.70 4.13
N VAL A 160 16.77 -12.41 5.25
CA VAL A 160 15.69 -12.19 6.21
C VAL A 160 16.00 -10.88 6.94
N GLY A 161 15.09 -9.93 6.89
CA GLY A 161 15.23 -8.62 7.52
C GLY A 161 14.08 -7.71 7.19
N ALA A 162 13.96 -6.62 7.94
CA ALA A 162 12.98 -5.56 7.71
C ALA A 162 13.64 -4.34 7.08
N GLY A 163 12.84 -3.50 6.44
CA GLY A 163 13.32 -2.27 5.82
C GLY A 163 13.88 -1.24 6.79
N GLU A 164 13.57 -1.39 8.07
CA GLU A 164 14.02 -0.57 9.17
C GLU A 164 15.46 -0.86 9.65
N ASP A 165 16.07 -1.95 9.14
CA ASP A 165 17.45 -2.36 9.46
C ASP A 165 18.02 -3.17 8.28
N LEU A 166 18.43 -2.47 7.25
CA LEU A 166 18.89 -3.09 6.00
C LEU A 166 20.30 -3.67 6.16
N PRO A 167 20.50 -4.97 5.90
CA PRO A 167 21.79 -5.64 6.04
C PRO A 167 22.74 -5.35 4.86
N PHE A 168 22.86 -4.09 4.48
CA PHE A 168 23.71 -3.61 3.38
C PHE A 168 24.57 -2.44 3.84
N ASP A 169 25.75 -2.29 3.25
CA ASP A 169 26.65 -1.17 3.53
C ASP A 169 26.04 0.15 3.04
N SER A 170 26.44 1.27 3.66
CA SER A 170 26.11 2.61 3.16
C SER A 170 26.67 2.80 1.75
N ASP A 171 25.96 3.57 0.94
CA ASP A 171 26.37 3.95 -0.42
C ASP A 171 26.70 2.74 -1.33
N SER A 172 25.98 1.62 -1.17
CA SER A 172 26.24 0.37 -1.92
C SER A 172 25.23 0.07 -3.02
N ILE A 173 24.01 0.65 -2.95
CA ILE A 173 22.89 0.36 -3.83
C ILE A 173 22.67 1.50 -4.83
N ASP A 174 22.44 1.17 -6.10
CA ASP A 174 22.12 2.14 -7.15
C ASP A 174 20.61 2.39 -7.29
N LEU A 175 19.80 1.35 -7.04
CA LEU A 175 18.34 1.38 -7.14
C LEU A 175 17.70 0.58 -6.02
N ILE A 176 16.81 1.20 -5.25
CA ILE A 176 15.85 0.48 -4.39
C ILE A 176 14.53 0.37 -5.13
N PHE A 177 13.93 -0.81 -5.04
CA PHE A 177 12.65 -1.18 -5.61
C PHE A 177 11.70 -1.57 -4.47
N SER A 178 10.59 -0.84 -4.29
CA SER A 178 9.63 -1.08 -3.21
C SER A 178 8.20 -1.11 -3.78
N LEU A 179 7.73 -2.32 -4.06
CA LEU A 179 6.41 -2.54 -4.64
C LEU A 179 5.38 -3.00 -3.61
N GLY A 180 4.90 -2.07 -2.76
CA GLY A 180 3.88 -2.37 -1.77
C GLY A 180 4.46 -2.89 -0.46
N SER A 181 5.58 -2.33 -0.03
CA SER A 181 6.19 -2.60 1.27
C SER A 181 6.30 -1.34 2.14
N THR A 182 6.39 -0.15 1.55
CA THR A 182 6.47 1.12 2.31
C THR A 182 5.27 1.37 3.20
N GLU A 183 4.07 1.01 2.76
CA GLU A 183 2.83 1.15 3.53
C GLU A 183 2.76 0.23 4.73
N HIS A 184 3.56 -0.85 4.76
CA HIS A 184 3.61 -1.87 5.79
C HIS A 184 4.71 -1.64 6.84
N ALA A 185 5.70 -0.80 6.59
CA ALA A 185 6.79 -0.54 7.53
C ALA A 185 6.23 -0.07 8.89
N TYR A 186 6.69 -0.66 10.00
CA TYR A 186 6.22 -0.28 11.33
C TYR A 186 6.89 1.02 11.81
N ASP A 187 8.13 1.28 11.43
CA ASP A 187 8.85 2.51 11.67
C ASP A 187 9.30 3.16 10.34
N PHE A 188 8.47 4.07 9.85
CA PHE A 188 8.72 4.74 8.58
C PHE A 188 9.96 5.64 8.60
N ASP A 189 10.25 6.29 9.73
CA ASP A 189 11.43 7.13 9.86
C ASP A 189 12.71 6.30 9.71
N ARG A 190 12.79 5.16 10.40
CA ARG A 190 13.93 4.24 10.27
C ARG A 190 14.04 3.68 8.87
N MET A 191 12.93 3.18 8.31
CA MET A 191 12.93 2.61 6.95
C MET A 191 13.42 3.62 5.90
N MET A 192 12.93 4.86 5.93
CA MET A 192 13.33 5.88 4.96
C MET A 192 14.79 6.31 5.14
N ARG A 193 15.29 6.38 6.40
CA ARG A 193 16.71 6.64 6.68
C ARG A 193 17.61 5.51 6.23
N GLU A 194 17.20 4.27 6.43
CA GLU A 194 17.94 3.10 5.94
C GLU A 194 17.96 3.06 4.40
N ALA A 195 16.83 3.33 3.74
CA ALA A 195 16.79 3.45 2.29
C ALA A 195 17.78 4.54 1.79
N HIS A 196 17.80 5.71 2.44
CA HIS A 196 18.74 6.78 2.10
C HIS A 196 20.19 6.37 2.38
N ARG A 197 20.47 5.70 3.51
CA ARG A 197 21.80 5.27 3.92
C ARG A 197 22.44 4.28 2.93
N VAL A 198 21.68 3.29 2.47
CA VAL A 198 22.24 2.25 1.58
C VAL A 198 22.32 2.70 0.13
N LEU A 199 21.53 3.69 -0.28
CA LEU A 199 21.64 4.27 -1.61
C LEU A 199 22.91 5.07 -1.77
N LYS A 200 23.57 4.93 -2.91
CA LYS A 200 24.66 5.81 -3.33
C LYS A 200 24.14 7.24 -3.49
N PRO A 201 24.98 8.26 -3.29
CA PRO A 201 24.63 9.64 -3.64
C PRO A 201 24.13 9.70 -5.10
N GLY A 202 22.93 10.23 -5.29
CA GLY A 202 22.26 10.23 -6.60
C GLY A 202 21.58 8.92 -6.99
N GLY A 203 21.57 7.92 -6.10
CA GLY A 203 20.86 6.66 -6.29
C GLY A 203 19.34 6.84 -6.34
N TRP A 204 18.64 5.83 -6.82
CA TRP A 204 17.24 5.91 -7.15
C TRP A 204 16.36 5.06 -6.23
N PHE A 205 15.18 5.57 -5.92
CA PHE A 205 14.16 4.86 -5.15
C PHE A 205 12.86 4.81 -5.96
N LEU A 206 12.49 3.62 -6.42
CA LEU A 206 11.16 3.35 -6.99
C LEU A 206 10.21 2.94 -5.87
N ILE A 207 9.12 3.67 -5.74
CA ILE A 207 8.04 3.39 -4.80
C ILE A 207 6.76 3.15 -5.59
N ARG A 208 6.08 2.04 -5.33
CA ARG A 208 4.70 1.87 -5.74
C ARG A 208 3.78 2.15 -4.56
N TRP A 209 2.75 2.93 -4.79
CA TRP A 209 1.69 3.16 -3.82
C TRP A 209 0.31 3.07 -4.48
N ARG A 210 -0.74 3.08 -3.67
CA ARG A 210 -2.11 2.94 -4.15
C ARG A 210 -2.90 4.20 -3.91
N SER A 211 -3.59 4.68 -4.96
CA SER A 211 -4.48 5.82 -4.86
C SER A 211 -5.82 5.39 -4.26
N GLU A 212 -6.28 6.12 -3.25
CA GLU A 212 -7.57 5.88 -2.60
C GLU A 212 -8.75 5.94 -3.58
N VAL A 213 -8.77 6.96 -4.42
CA VAL A 213 -9.87 7.21 -5.37
C VAL A 213 -9.98 6.11 -6.43
N LEU A 214 -8.85 5.50 -6.78
CA LEU A 214 -8.78 4.48 -7.82
C LEU A 214 -8.94 3.05 -7.27
N TRP A 215 -8.83 2.86 -5.95
CA TRP A 215 -8.92 1.53 -5.33
C TRP A 215 -10.34 0.96 -5.26
N GLY A 216 -11.38 1.79 -5.23
CA GLY A 216 -12.77 1.39 -5.13
C GLY A 216 -13.35 1.56 -3.72
N SER A 217 -13.54 0.49 -2.95
CA SER A 217 -14.17 0.58 -1.63
C SER A 217 -13.31 1.31 -0.59
N PRO A 218 -13.79 2.40 0.03
CA PRO A 218 -13.07 3.06 1.13
C PRO A 218 -12.80 2.15 2.33
N LEU A 219 -13.69 1.20 2.62
CA LEU A 219 -13.49 0.23 3.71
C LEU A 219 -12.36 -0.75 3.42
N GLU A 220 -12.23 -1.19 2.17
CA GLU A 220 -11.17 -2.12 1.76
C GLU A 220 -9.82 -1.42 1.61
N TYR A 221 -9.82 -0.13 1.22
CA TYR A 221 -8.61 0.67 1.13
C TYR A 221 -7.94 0.86 2.49
N TYR A 222 -8.72 1.25 3.51
CA TYR A 222 -8.25 1.42 4.87
C TYR A 222 -8.23 0.09 5.63
N ASN A 223 -7.29 -0.77 5.28
CA ASN A 223 -7.12 -2.06 5.95
C ASN A 223 -6.02 -2.01 7.03
N HIS A 224 -6.04 -2.96 7.95
CA HIS A 224 -5.16 -2.98 9.12
C HIS A 224 -3.68 -3.18 8.77
N ASN A 225 -3.36 -3.71 7.59
CA ASN A 225 -1.99 -3.93 7.15
C ASN A 225 -1.34 -2.67 6.59
N HIS A 226 -2.16 -1.69 6.16
CA HIS A 226 -1.66 -0.43 5.64
C HIS A 226 -1.72 0.63 6.73
N TYR A 227 -0.57 1.14 7.12
CA TYR A 227 -0.49 2.15 8.17
C TYR A 227 -0.46 3.56 7.61
N ARG A 228 -0.29 3.70 6.30
CA ARG A 228 -0.02 4.97 5.59
C ARG A 228 -0.84 5.09 4.34
N PHE A 229 -1.40 6.30 4.17
CA PHE A 229 -2.28 6.62 3.05
C PHE A 229 -1.87 7.99 2.49
N PHE A 230 -0.93 7.93 1.57
CA PHE A 230 -0.36 9.12 0.97
C PHE A 230 -1.25 9.69 -0.14
N THR A 231 -1.05 10.97 -0.42
CA THR A 231 -1.37 11.64 -1.68
C THR A 231 -0.06 11.96 -2.42
N PRO A 232 -0.08 12.36 -3.69
CA PRO A 232 1.13 12.81 -4.37
C PRO A 232 1.88 13.91 -3.61
N LYS A 233 1.16 14.89 -3.05
CA LYS A 233 1.76 15.98 -2.28
C LYS A 233 2.38 15.53 -0.96
N THR A 234 1.69 14.66 -0.21
CA THR A 234 2.23 14.15 1.04
C THR A 234 3.42 13.22 0.81
N TRP A 235 3.46 12.49 -0.32
CA TRP A 235 4.66 11.76 -0.76
C TRP A 235 5.81 12.70 -1.06
N GLU A 236 5.58 13.76 -1.82
CA GLU A 236 6.62 14.74 -2.14
C GLU A 236 7.25 15.33 -0.87
N ILE A 237 6.42 15.73 0.12
CA ILE A 237 6.91 16.27 1.39
C ILE A 237 7.68 15.21 2.21
N ALA A 238 7.17 13.98 2.26
CA ALA A 238 7.84 12.88 2.95
C ALA A 238 9.21 12.60 2.33
N LEU A 239 9.30 12.53 1.01
CA LEU A 239 10.56 12.33 0.28
C LEU A 239 11.57 13.44 0.60
N LEU A 240 11.15 14.70 0.58
CA LEU A 240 12.00 15.84 0.94
C LEU A 240 12.54 15.74 2.37
N ARG A 241 11.71 15.29 3.33
CA ARG A 241 12.14 15.06 4.72
C ARG A 241 13.30 14.09 4.81
N TYR A 242 13.28 13.04 3.99
CA TYR A 242 14.25 11.94 4.06
C TYR A 242 15.37 12.02 3.02
N GLY A 243 15.56 13.17 2.40
CA GLY A 243 16.72 13.42 1.53
C GLY A 243 16.52 13.03 0.07
N PHE A 244 15.26 12.87 -0.36
CA PHE A 244 14.92 12.52 -1.72
C PHE A 244 14.21 13.65 -2.45
N THR A 245 14.45 13.77 -3.76
CA THR A 245 13.63 14.56 -4.67
C THR A 245 12.75 13.63 -5.49
N MET A 246 11.44 13.84 -5.49
CA MET A 246 10.53 13.19 -6.42
C MET A 246 10.78 13.74 -7.82
N VAL A 247 11.28 12.88 -8.72
CA VAL A 247 11.68 13.28 -10.10
C VAL A 247 10.52 13.04 -11.06
N ASP A 248 9.79 11.94 -10.87
CA ASP A 248 8.61 11.61 -11.69
C ASP A 248 7.59 10.86 -10.85
N SER A 249 6.33 11.04 -11.18
CA SER A 249 5.22 10.29 -10.63
C SER A 249 4.28 9.96 -11.77
N THR A 250 4.06 8.68 -12.00
CA THR A 250 3.15 8.26 -13.06
C THR A 250 1.77 8.04 -12.48
N ASP A 251 0.80 8.78 -12.97
CA ASP A 251 -0.61 8.39 -12.90
C ASP A 251 -0.87 7.27 -13.94
N VAL A 252 0.05 6.31 -14.04
CA VAL A 252 -0.08 5.28 -15.05
C VAL A 252 -1.30 4.46 -14.72
N GLU A 253 -2.31 4.63 -15.53
CA GLU A 253 -3.23 3.57 -15.87
C GLU A 253 -2.41 2.38 -16.40
N TYR A 254 -1.77 1.66 -15.50
CA TYR A 254 -1.30 0.33 -15.81
C TYR A 254 -2.58 -0.48 -16.06
N GLU A 255 -2.88 -0.78 -17.32
CA GLU A 255 -4.17 -1.30 -17.80
C GLU A 255 -4.70 -2.48 -16.97
N LYS A 256 -3.82 -3.22 -16.29
CA LYS A 256 -4.17 -4.40 -15.48
C LYS A 256 -4.48 -4.13 -14.01
N LYS A 257 -4.04 -3.01 -13.44
CA LYS A 257 -4.29 -2.68 -12.01
C LYS A 257 -4.53 -1.18 -11.84
N PRO A 258 -5.76 -0.71 -12.05
CA PRO A 258 -6.10 0.69 -11.81
C PRO A 258 -5.81 1.05 -10.36
N GLY A 259 -5.28 2.26 -10.13
CA GLY A 259 -4.99 2.77 -8.80
C GLY A 259 -3.56 2.55 -8.30
N GLU A 260 -2.70 1.90 -9.07
CA GLU A 260 -1.27 1.84 -8.76
C GLU A 260 -0.55 3.05 -9.35
N VAL A 261 0.18 3.77 -8.50
CA VAL A 261 1.02 4.90 -8.88
C VAL A 261 2.47 4.56 -8.55
N TYR A 262 3.38 4.87 -9.48
CA TYR A 262 4.80 4.68 -9.31
C TYR A 262 5.49 6.04 -9.17
N ILE A 263 6.39 6.15 -8.21
CA ILE A 263 7.20 7.33 -7.95
C ILE A 263 8.66 6.95 -8.17
N MET A 264 9.35 7.73 -8.99
CA MET A 264 10.82 7.73 -9.05
C MET A 264 11.36 8.89 -8.25
N ALA A 265 12.14 8.58 -7.23
CA ALA A 265 12.79 9.56 -6.38
C ALA A 265 14.31 9.37 -6.39
N GLN A 266 15.07 10.45 -6.25
CA GLN A 266 16.52 10.45 -6.24
C GLN A 266 17.06 10.89 -4.89
N ALA A 267 18.02 10.14 -4.33
CA ALA A 267 18.75 10.50 -3.12
C ALA A 267 19.78 11.59 -3.46
N ASP A 268 19.38 12.86 -3.38
CA ASP A 268 20.17 14.00 -3.89
C ASP A 268 20.49 15.05 -2.83
N ARG A 269 20.07 14.83 -1.58
CA ARG A 269 20.28 15.74 -0.45
C ARG A 269 20.35 15.01 0.88
N GLU A 270 20.78 15.71 1.91
CA GLU A 270 20.72 15.19 3.28
C GLU A 270 19.27 15.23 3.83
N PRO A 271 18.85 14.20 4.61
CA PRO A 271 17.56 14.20 5.29
C PRO A 271 17.38 15.42 6.21
N SER A 272 16.26 16.13 6.08
CA SER A 272 15.97 17.34 6.85
C SER A 272 14.47 17.54 7.06
N LEU A 273 14.05 17.61 8.33
CA LEU A 273 12.68 17.98 8.67
C LEU A 273 12.37 19.43 8.26
N ASP A 274 13.33 20.35 8.39
CA ASP A 274 13.13 21.75 8.01
C ASP A 274 12.78 21.91 6.53
N THR A 275 13.41 21.11 5.66
CA THR A 275 13.07 21.09 4.22
C THR A 275 11.60 20.71 3.97
N ALA A 276 11.07 19.74 4.71
CA ALA A 276 9.66 19.37 4.65
C ALA A 276 8.75 20.47 5.19
N LEU A 277 9.12 21.11 6.29
CA LEU A 277 8.36 22.21 6.88
C LEU A 277 8.33 23.46 5.98
N ASP A 278 9.43 23.77 5.31
CA ASP A 278 9.50 24.84 4.32
C ASP A 278 8.59 24.55 3.10
N ALA A 279 8.56 23.31 2.64
CA ALA A 279 7.64 22.90 1.57
C ALA A 279 6.17 23.08 1.98
N ILE A 280 5.81 22.72 3.21
CA ILE A 280 4.46 22.93 3.76
C ILE A 280 4.16 24.43 3.85
N ALA A 281 5.05 25.24 4.39
CA ALA A 281 4.87 26.68 4.53
C ALA A 281 4.72 27.41 3.18
N SER A 282 5.32 26.87 2.12
CA SER A 282 5.16 27.35 0.75
C SER A 282 3.87 26.90 0.03
N GLY A 283 2.97 26.19 0.73
CA GLY A 283 1.67 25.77 0.21
C GLY A 283 1.69 24.47 -0.60
N ARG A 284 2.73 23.64 -0.48
CA ARG A 284 2.83 22.35 -1.18
C ARG A 284 2.05 21.23 -0.50
N ALA A 285 1.61 21.43 0.75
CA ALA A 285 0.82 20.46 1.50
C ALA A 285 -0.65 20.40 1.06
N ASP A 286 -1.32 19.31 1.43
CA ASP A 286 -2.77 19.23 1.33
C ASP A 286 -3.42 19.98 2.51
N ASP A 287 -4.51 20.69 2.26
CA ASP A 287 -5.37 21.18 3.34
C ASP A 287 -6.17 20.01 3.90
N TRP A 288 -5.99 19.70 5.16
CA TRP A 288 -6.65 18.58 5.82
C TRP A 288 -8.19 18.65 5.80
N ARG A 289 -8.77 19.86 5.74
CA ARG A 289 -10.22 20.05 5.62
C ARG A 289 -10.70 19.61 4.24
N THR A 290 -9.96 20.00 3.21
CA THR A 290 -10.21 19.54 1.83
C THR A 290 -10.10 18.02 1.73
N VAL A 291 -9.04 17.41 2.29
CA VAL A 291 -8.85 15.95 2.32
C VAL A 291 -10.04 15.25 3.00
N ARG A 292 -10.49 15.77 4.14
CA ARG A 292 -11.66 15.23 4.85
C ARG A 292 -12.93 15.35 4.01
N ASP A 293 -13.19 16.53 3.47
CA ASP A 293 -14.43 16.81 2.74
C ASP A 293 -14.49 16.03 1.42
N GLU A 294 -13.38 15.87 0.70
CA GLU A 294 -13.26 15.02 -0.49
C GLU A 294 -13.49 13.54 -0.16
N LEU A 295 -12.90 13.04 0.93
CA LEU A 295 -13.14 11.68 1.39
C LEU A 295 -14.60 11.45 1.75
N GLN A 296 -15.25 12.41 2.41
CA GLN A 296 -16.65 12.32 2.74
C GLN A 296 -17.53 12.31 1.49
N ALA A 297 -17.25 13.17 0.52
CA ALA A 297 -17.96 13.19 -0.75
C ALA A 297 -17.79 11.86 -1.51
N TYR A 298 -16.57 11.31 -1.51
CA TYR A 298 -16.30 10.00 -2.12
C TYR A 298 -17.09 8.87 -1.46
N ARG A 299 -17.19 8.85 -0.13
CA ARG A 299 -17.96 7.85 0.63
C ARG A 299 -19.45 7.90 0.32
N VAL A 300 -20.00 9.11 0.24
CA VAL A 300 -21.42 9.31 -0.15
C VAL A 300 -21.66 8.76 -1.55
N ALA A 301 -20.84 9.18 -2.52
CA ALA A 301 -20.95 8.73 -3.90
C ALA A 301 -20.74 7.20 -4.06
N TYR A 302 -19.89 6.61 -3.22
CA TYR A 302 -19.71 5.16 -3.20
C TYR A 302 -20.92 4.43 -2.62
N ALA A 303 -21.54 4.96 -1.54
CA ALA A 303 -22.78 4.42 -0.98
C ALA A 303 -23.92 4.46 -1.99
N GLU A 304 -24.10 5.59 -2.70
CA GLU A 304 -25.10 5.73 -3.77
C GLU A 304 -24.91 4.70 -4.88
N ARG A 305 -23.66 4.46 -5.29
CA ARG A 305 -23.34 3.42 -6.29
C ARG A 305 -23.63 2.01 -5.76
N CYS A 306 -23.30 1.73 -4.51
CA CYS A 306 -23.62 0.44 -3.88
C CYS A 306 -25.14 0.22 -3.84
N GLN A 307 -25.92 1.24 -3.47
CA GLN A 307 -27.39 1.15 -3.44
C GLN A 307 -27.95 0.92 -4.85
N ALA A 308 -27.50 1.69 -5.83
CA ALA A 308 -27.93 1.54 -7.23
C ALA A 308 -27.60 0.14 -7.77
N TYR A 309 -26.45 -0.42 -7.39
CA TYR A 309 -26.09 -1.80 -7.74
C TYR A 309 -27.01 -2.83 -7.08
N MET A 310 -27.33 -2.67 -5.80
CA MET A 310 -28.26 -3.58 -5.09
C MET A 310 -29.65 -3.56 -5.71
N ASP A 311 -30.15 -2.38 -6.08
CA ASP A 311 -31.44 -2.23 -6.75
C ASP A 311 -31.43 -2.91 -8.12
N PHE A 312 -30.39 -2.68 -8.92
CA PHE A 312 -30.19 -3.33 -10.23
C PHE A 312 -30.08 -4.85 -10.11
N HIS A 313 -29.36 -5.36 -9.11
CA HIS A 313 -29.27 -6.79 -8.83
C HIS A 313 -30.64 -7.40 -8.48
N ALA A 314 -31.43 -6.69 -7.68
CA ALA A 314 -32.79 -7.13 -7.32
C ALA A 314 -33.75 -7.13 -8.54
N GLU A 315 -33.69 -6.10 -9.40
CA GLU A 315 -34.49 -6.02 -10.63
C GLU A 315 -34.23 -7.18 -11.60
N HIS A 316 -33.01 -7.71 -11.61
CA HIS A 316 -32.62 -8.86 -12.43
C HIS A 316 -32.79 -10.21 -11.70
N GLY A 317 -33.46 -10.22 -10.56
CA GLY A 317 -33.73 -11.44 -9.78
C GLY A 317 -32.48 -12.19 -9.32
N GLY A 318 -31.31 -11.51 -9.26
CA GLY A 318 -30.04 -12.09 -8.87
C GLY A 318 -29.38 -12.98 -9.92
N ASP A 319 -29.86 -12.97 -11.18
CA ASP A 319 -29.25 -13.75 -12.26
C ASP A 319 -27.88 -13.17 -12.65
N ALA A 320 -26.82 -13.79 -12.14
CA ALA A 320 -25.43 -13.34 -12.34
C ALA A 320 -25.05 -13.22 -13.83
N LYS A 321 -25.57 -14.12 -14.68
CA LYS A 321 -25.30 -14.10 -16.12
C LYS A 321 -25.96 -12.91 -16.82
N ALA A 322 -27.23 -12.64 -16.48
CA ALA A 322 -27.96 -11.50 -17.03
C ALA A 322 -27.32 -10.17 -16.59
N ILE A 323 -26.93 -10.07 -15.31
CA ILE A 323 -26.27 -8.90 -14.73
C ILE A 323 -24.91 -8.67 -15.40
N ALA A 324 -24.04 -9.68 -15.51
CA ALA A 324 -22.75 -9.57 -16.16
C ALA A 324 -22.88 -9.19 -17.65
N GLN A 325 -23.89 -9.71 -18.34
CA GLN A 325 -24.18 -9.35 -19.73
C GLN A 325 -24.62 -7.88 -19.87
N ALA A 326 -25.47 -7.39 -18.96
CA ALA A 326 -25.93 -6.01 -18.97
C ALA A 326 -24.77 -5.02 -18.72
N VAL A 327 -23.86 -5.35 -17.80
CA VAL A 327 -22.66 -4.56 -17.55
C VAL A 327 -21.72 -4.54 -18.76
N ARG A 328 -21.46 -5.69 -19.38
CA ARG A 328 -20.64 -5.79 -20.61
C ARG A 328 -21.22 -5.02 -21.79
N SER A 329 -22.55 -5.00 -21.91
CA SER A 329 -23.24 -4.26 -22.98
C SER A 329 -23.33 -2.74 -22.76
N GLY A 330 -22.85 -2.24 -21.63
CA GLY A 330 -22.91 -0.83 -21.26
C GLY A 330 -24.31 -0.35 -20.81
N GLN A 331 -25.22 -1.27 -20.53
CA GLN A 331 -26.54 -0.94 -19.98
C GLN A 331 -26.50 -0.53 -18.50
N ALA A 332 -25.36 -0.76 -17.81
CA ALA A 332 -25.16 -0.37 -16.43
C ALA A 332 -23.69 0.08 -16.20
N GLU A 333 -23.51 1.22 -15.52
CA GLU A 333 -22.19 1.81 -15.23
C GLU A 333 -21.56 1.28 -13.93
N PHE A 334 -21.51 -0.04 -13.75
CA PHE A 334 -20.97 -0.66 -12.53
C PHE A 334 -19.53 -1.23 -12.67
N ARG A 335 -18.78 -0.82 -13.70
CA ARG A 335 -17.45 -1.35 -14.01
C ARG A 335 -16.45 -1.28 -12.84
N ILE A 336 -16.63 -0.34 -11.90
CA ILE A 336 -15.74 -0.19 -10.71
C ILE A 336 -16.06 -1.25 -9.65
N LEU A 337 -17.30 -1.74 -9.60
CA LEU A 337 -17.74 -2.77 -8.65
C LEU A 337 -17.65 -4.18 -9.24
N LEU A 338 -17.70 -4.30 -10.56
CA LEU A 338 -17.79 -5.56 -11.29
C LEU A 338 -16.61 -5.70 -12.25
N GLY A 339 -15.82 -6.76 -12.09
CA GLY A 339 -15.13 -7.34 -13.22
C GLY A 339 -16.15 -7.90 -14.24
N GLU A 340 -15.73 -8.17 -15.46
CA GLU A 340 -16.59 -8.62 -16.57
C GLU A 340 -17.10 -10.07 -16.42
N GLU A 341 -16.83 -10.75 -15.30
CA GLU A 341 -17.04 -12.17 -15.04
C GLU A 341 -18.26 -12.41 -14.13
N GLU A 342 -18.98 -13.52 -14.34
CA GLU A 342 -20.16 -13.88 -13.54
C GLU A 342 -19.87 -14.03 -12.04
N TRP A 343 -18.70 -14.51 -11.67
CA TRP A 343 -18.27 -14.61 -10.27
C TRP A 343 -18.10 -13.23 -9.58
N ALA A 344 -17.84 -12.19 -10.36
CA ALA A 344 -17.70 -10.83 -9.83
C ALA A 344 -19.05 -10.22 -9.42
N VAL A 345 -20.17 -10.72 -9.94
CA VAL A 345 -21.51 -10.23 -9.60
C VAL A 345 -21.83 -10.50 -8.13
N GLU A 346 -21.60 -11.71 -7.65
CA GLU A 346 -21.86 -12.04 -6.25
C GLU A 346 -20.88 -11.33 -5.32
N ARG A 347 -19.63 -11.21 -5.72
CA ARG A 347 -18.63 -10.43 -4.98
C ARG A 347 -19.06 -8.97 -4.83
N ALA A 348 -19.48 -8.32 -5.92
CA ALA A 348 -19.92 -6.93 -5.89
C ALA A 348 -21.19 -6.75 -5.04
N ARG A 349 -22.12 -7.71 -5.06
CA ARG A 349 -23.31 -7.72 -4.19
C ARG A 349 -22.89 -7.75 -2.72
N MET A 350 -22.02 -8.68 -2.36
CA MET A 350 -21.52 -8.82 -0.99
C MET A 350 -20.76 -7.57 -0.51
N GLU A 351 -19.91 -7.00 -1.36
CA GLU A 351 -19.18 -5.77 -1.04
C GLU A 351 -20.11 -4.57 -0.88
N SER A 352 -21.11 -4.42 -1.76
CA SER A 352 -22.11 -3.35 -1.67
C SER A 352 -22.96 -3.46 -0.40
N GLU A 353 -23.45 -4.65 -0.09
CA GLU A 353 -24.22 -4.91 1.13
C GLU A 353 -23.43 -4.60 2.40
N ARG A 354 -22.18 -5.04 2.45
CA ARG A 354 -21.27 -4.76 3.57
C ARG A 354 -21.00 -3.27 3.73
N TYR A 355 -20.67 -2.60 2.63
CA TYR A 355 -20.39 -1.18 2.68
C TYR A 355 -21.60 -0.39 3.19
N LEU A 356 -22.78 -0.67 2.67
CA LEU A 356 -24.02 0.00 3.10
C LEU A 356 -24.34 -0.27 4.57
N ASN A 357 -24.09 -1.46 5.07
CA ASN A 357 -24.31 -1.79 6.48
C ASN A 357 -23.36 -0.98 7.39
N GLU A 358 -22.08 -0.90 7.08
CA GLU A 358 -21.09 -0.10 7.84
C GLU A 358 -21.35 1.41 7.69
N TYR A 359 -21.69 1.87 6.50
CA TYR A 359 -22.00 3.27 6.22
C TYR A 359 -23.23 3.72 7.01
N ASN A 360 -24.33 2.96 6.96
CA ASN A 360 -25.58 3.26 7.69
C ASN A 360 -25.43 3.14 9.21
N ALA A 361 -24.51 2.33 9.69
CA ALA A 361 -24.17 2.23 11.11
C ALA A 361 -23.30 3.40 11.62
N GLY A 362 -22.89 4.32 10.75
CA GLY A 362 -21.99 5.44 11.09
C GLY A 362 -20.53 5.04 11.24
N GLY A 363 -20.16 3.81 10.88
CA GLY A 363 -18.78 3.31 11.01
C GLY A 363 -17.79 3.86 9.98
N VAL A 364 -18.28 4.57 8.97
CA VAL A 364 -17.52 5.12 7.84
C VAL A 364 -17.53 6.65 7.82
N ILE A 365 -18.15 7.28 8.83
CA ILE A 365 -18.30 8.74 8.94
C ILE A 365 -17.38 9.26 10.04
#